data_7103246635f7052277f34d98b7d197df
#
_entry.id   7103246635f7052277f34d98b7d197df
#
_cell.length_a   1.000
_cell.length_b   1.000
_cell.length_c   1.000
_cell.angle_alpha   90.00
_cell.angle_beta   90.00
_cell.angle_gamma   90.00
#
_symmetry.space_group_name_H-M   'P 1'
#
loop_
_entity.id
_entity.type
_entity.pdbx_description
1 polymer ?
#
loop_
_entity_poly.entity_id
_entity_poly.type
_entity_poly.pdbx_seq_one_letter_code
_entity_poly.pdbx_strand_id
1 'polypeptide(L)'
;PSLKKNFRVKNYVDDAAFFPLDVGNLHFENLNTYGYEEENDSSLVLSLDFMNKKWIFTGDAPSLVEKRIVKDNPNLDCDVLKLGHHGSKTSSCLEFLQALTPEVAIISVGEKNTYGHPNDEVLERLDSLGIPYRRTDLEGSVTYSSNILFSSFSF
;
A
#
# COMPACT_ATOMS: atom_id res chain seq x y z
N PRO A 1 10.17 11.37 16.28
CA PRO A 1 10.91 11.56 17.55
C PRO A 1 10.34 10.75 18.72
N SER A 2 9.00 10.58 18.79
CA SER A 2 8.34 9.85 19.88
C SER A 2 8.63 8.34 19.85
N LEU A 3 8.70 7.73 18.67
CA LEU A 3 8.99 6.30 18.52
C LEU A 3 10.41 5.97 19.00
N LYS A 4 11.41 6.79 18.68
CA LYS A 4 12.79 6.58 19.18
C LYS A 4 12.90 6.66 20.69
N LYS A 5 12.04 7.45 21.36
CA LYS A 5 12.03 7.59 22.82
C LYS A 5 11.31 6.44 23.54
N ASN A 6 10.18 6.00 22.99
CA ASN A 6 9.28 5.08 23.69
C ASN A 6 9.55 3.62 23.38
N PHE A 7 10.18 3.33 22.25
CA PHE A 7 10.54 1.98 21.83
C PHE A 7 12.05 1.93 21.57
N ARG A 8 12.70 0.87 21.99
CA ARG A 8 14.13 0.63 21.72
C ARG A 8 14.32 0.26 20.24
N VAL A 9 13.98 1.19 19.36
CA VAL A 9 14.15 1.01 17.92
C VAL A 9 15.63 1.09 17.59
N LYS A 10 16.18 0.01 17.05
CA LYS A 10 17.59 -0.09 16.68
C LYS A 10 17.91 0.72 15.43
N ASN A 11 17.03 0.61 14.43
CA ASN A 11 17.11 1.35 13.18
C ASN A 11 15.79 2.09 12.97
N TYR A 12 15.85 3.31 12.54
CA TYR A 12 14.70 4.16 12.32
C TYR A 12 14.87 4.93 11.01
N VAL A 13 13.92 4.75 10.10
CA VAL A 13 13.86 5.43 8.80
C VAL A 13 12.66 6.36 8.84
N ASP A 14 12.90 7.64 8.72
CA ASP A 14 11.89 8.71 8.78
C ASP A 14 12.01 9.69 7.60
N ASP A 15 12.81 9.36 6.61
CA ASP A 15 13.09 10.20 5.46
C ASP A 15 13.12 9.36 4.19
N ALA A 16 12.49 9.85 3.13
CA ALA A 16 12.53 9.26 1.79
C ALA A 16 13.97 9.12 1.23
N ALA A 17 14.91 9.93 1.73
CA ALA A 17 16.32 9.86 1.36
C ALA A 17 17.01 8.54 1.78
N PHE A 18 16.41 7.73 2.65
CA PHE A 18 16.92 6.42 3.02
C PHE A 18 16.63 5.32 1.99
N PHE A 19 15.84 5.62 0.97
CA PHE A 19 15.51 4.64 -0.08
C PHE A 19 16.42 4.76 -1.30
N PRO A 20 16.73 3.65 -1.99
CA PRO A 20 16.26 2.28 -1.69
C PRO A 20 16.84 1.74 -0.37
N LEU A 21 16.07 0.86 0.30
CA LEU A 21 16.44 0.27 1.57
C LEU A 21 16.49 -1.26 1.46
N ASP A 22 17.64 -1.85 1.79
CA ASP A 22 17.81 -3.29 1.85
C ASP A 22 17.71 -3.80 3.30
N VAL A 23 16.85 -4.80 3.52
CA VAL A 23 16.70 -5.49 4.80
C VAL A 23 16.81 -7.00 4.57
N GLY A 24 17.98 -7.55 4.78
CA GLY A 24 18.27 -8.93 4.39
C GLY A 24 18.18 -9.10 2.87
N ASN A 25 17.27 -9.95 2.42
CA ASN A 25 17.02 -10.17 0.99
C ASN A 25 15.85 -9.34 0.44
N LEU A 26 15.30 -8.43 1.23
CA LEU A 26 14.19 -7.58 0.83
C LEU A 26 14.71 -6.24 0.36
N HIS A 27 14.28 -5.83 -0.82
CA HIS A 27 14.60 -4.54 -1.42
C HIS A 27 13.34 -3.67 -1.46
N PHE A 28 13.40 -2.53 -0.78
CA PHE A 28 12.30 -1.57 -0.70
C PHE A 28 12.66 -0.32 -1.51
N GLU A 29 11.76 0.11 -2.36
CA GLU A 29 11.82 1.40 -3.03
C GLU A 29 10.71 2.32 -2.51
N ASN A 30 10.98 3.61 -2.37
CA ASN A 30 9.94 4.60 -2.15
C ASN A 30 9.55 5.25 -3.47
N LEU A 31 8.33 5.03 -3.91
CA LEU A 31 7.79 5.60 -5.14
C LEU A 31 7.36 7.07 -5.00
N ASN A 32 7.15 7.55 -3.75
CA ASN A 32 6.83 8.94 -3.47
C ASN A 32 8.10 9.69 -3.05
N THR A 33 8.82 10.22 -4.02
CA THR A 33 10.12 10.90 -3.81
C THR A 33 10.00 12.41 -3.61
N TYR A 34 8.80 12.94 -3.56
CA TYR A 34 8.55 14.38 -3.40
C TYR A 34 8.34 14.74 -1.94
N GLY A 35 8.86 15.91 -1.55
CA GLY A 35 8.51 16.54 -0.28
C GLY A 35 7.22 17.35 -0.45
N TYR A 36 6.31 17.20 0.50
CA TYR A 36 5.05 17.93 0.56
C TYR A 36 4.88 18.59 1.92
N GLU A 37 4.07 19.64 1.97
CA GLU A 37 3.71 20.31 3.22
C GLU A 37 2.65 19.53 4.00
N GLU A 38 1.71 18.88 3.29
CA GLU A 38 0.65 18.08 3.89
C GLU A 38 1.17 16.70 4.32
N GLU A 39 0.78 16.25 5.51
CA GLU A 39 1.27 15.02 6.13
C GLU A 39 0.98 13.78 5.26
N ASN A 40 -0.24 13.64 4.77
CA ASN A 40 -0.62 12.48 3.95
C ASN A 40 0.05 12.48 2.57
N ASP A 41 0.31 13.66 2.01
CA ASP A 41 1.02 13.79 0.73
C ASP A 41 2.48 13.34 0.85
N SER A 42 3.05 13.41 2.05
CA SER A 42 4.39 12.93 2.39
C SER A 42 4.43 11.44 2.78
N SER A 43 3.33 10.69 2.62
CA SER A 43 3.29 9.26 2.92
C SER A 43 4.34 8.49 2.12
N LEU A 44 5.04 7.58 2.78
CA LEU A 44 5.90 6.62 2.10
C LEU A 44 5.02 5.67 1.28
N VAL A 45 5.28 5.60 -0.02
CA VAL A 45 4.67 4.63 -0.92
C VAL A 45 5.73 3.61 -1.30
N LEU A 46 5.66 2.45 -0.68
CA LEU A 46 6.72 1.45 -0.78
C LEU A 46 6.40 0.38 -1.80
N SER A 47 7.34 0.12 -2.70
CA SER A 47 7.39 -1.06 -3.55
C SER A 47 8.33 -2.10 -2.95
N LEU A 48 7.96 -3.36 -3.01
CA LEU A 48 8.72 -4.49 -2.51
C LEU A 48 8.51 -5.71 -3.40
N ASP A 49 9.61 -6.30 -3.88
CA ASP A 49 9.57 -7.63 -4.48
C ASP A 49 9.77 -8.69 -3.39
N PHE A 50 8.73 -9.50 -3.16
CA PHE A 50 8.74 -10.52 -2.13
C PHE A 50 8.04 -11.80 -2.59
N MET A 51 8.74 -12.92 -2.51
CA MET A 51 8.20 -14.25 -2.83
C MET A 51 7.55 -14.32 -4.22
N ASN A 52 8.25 -13.82 -5.25
CA ASN A 52 7.81 -13.74 -6.65
C ASN A 52 6.53 -12.91 -6.87
N LYS A 53 6.26 -11.99 -5.96
CA LYS A 53 5.16 -11.02 -6.05
C LYS A 53 5.68 -9.61 -5.82
N LYS A 54 5.18 -8.69 -6.62
CA LYS A 54 5.40 -7.26 -6.42
C LYS A 54 4.31 -6.69 -5.54
N TRP A 55 4.71 -6.13 -4.43
CA TRP A 55 3.84 -5.51 -3.43
C TRP A 55 3.96 -4.00 -3.48
N ILE A 56 2.83 -3.32 -3.37
CA ILE A 56 2.83 -1.86 -3.15
C ILE A 56 2.01 -1.54 -1.90
N PHE A 57 2.62 -0.74 -1.02
CA PHE A 57 2.03 -0.22 0.22
C PHE A 57 1.94 1.30 0.11
N THR A 58 0.75 1.86 0.08
CA THR A 58 0.54 3.26 -0.26
C THR A 58 0.46 4.20 0.94
N GLY A 59 0.54 3.67 2.18
CA GLY A 59 0.32 4.50 3.36
C GLY A 59 -1.04 5.20 3.30
N ASP A 60 -1.06 6.47 3.59
CA ASP A 60 -2.26 7.32 3.49
C ASP A 60 -2.18 8.29 2.29
N ALA A 61 -1.35 7.97 1.30
CA ALA A 61 -1.15 8.78 0.10
C ALA A 61 -2.48 9.09 -0.61
N PRO A 62 -2.79 10.37 -0.88
CA PRO A 62 -4.00 10.75 -1.57
C PRO A 62 -3.87 10.60 -3.09
N SER A 63 -4.99 10.70 -3.80
CA SER A 63 -5.09 10.56 -5.25
C SER A 63 -4.13 11.46 -6.05
N LEU A 64 -3.78 12.62 -5.51
CA LEU A 64 -2.79 13.51 -6.13
C LEU A 64 -1.41 12.87 -6.22
N VAL A 65 -0.98 12.23 -5.14
CA VAL A 65 0.30 11.51 -5.05
C VAL A 65 0.27 10.27 -5.94
N GLU A 66 -0.83 9.50 -5.89
CA GLU A 66 -1.01 8.30 -6.72
C GLU A 66 -0.90 8.62 -8.22
N LYS A 67 -1.56 9.67 -8.70
CA LYS A 67 -1.49 10.13 -10.10
C LYS A 67 -0.08 10.54 -10.51
N ARG A 68 0.66 11.16 -9.60
CA ARG A 68 2.06 11.53 -9.86
C ARG A 68 2.94 10.31 -9.96
N ILE A 69 2.79 9.34 -9.05
CA ILE A 69 3.54 8.08 -9.08
C ILE A 69 3.34 7.36 -10.43
N VAL A 70 2.12 7.23 -10.90
CA VAL A 70 1.81 6.61 -12.19
C VAL A 70 2.44 7.38 -13.35
N LYS A 71 2.37 8.71 -13.32
CA LYS A 71 2.97 9.57 -14.35
C LYS A 71 4.49 9.38 -14.43
N ASP A 72 5.16 9.30 -13.28
CA ASP A 72 6.60 9.18 -13.20
C ASP A 72 7.10 7.75 -13.46
N ASN A 73 6.20 6.76 -13.29
CA ASN A 73 6.48 5.33 -13.47
C ASN A 73 5.47 4.69 -14.44
N PRO A 74 5.53 4.97 -15.74
CA PRO A 74 4.50 4.58 -16.72
C PRO A 74 4.34 3.06 -16.92
N ASN A 75 5.32 2.27 -16.47
CA ASN A 75 5.30 0.80 -16.53
C ASN A 75 5.13 0.17 -15.15
N LEU A 76 4.67 0.96 -14.16
CA LEU A 76 4.45 0.45 -12.82
C LEU A 76 3.28 -0.52 -12.82
N ASP A 77 3.52 -1.70 -12.23
CA ASP A 77 2.54 -2.74 -11.99
C ASP A 77 2.69 -3.29 -10.57
N CYS A 78 1.73 -4.05 -10.08
CA CYS A 78 1.90 -4.83 -8.85
C CYS A 78 0.96 -6.04 -8.83
N ASP A 79 1.36 -7.08 -8.10
CA ASP A 79 0.50 -8.23 -7.84
C ASP A 79 -0.41 -7.98 -6.62
N VAL A 80 0.13 -7.35 -5.58
CA VAL A 80 -0.57 -7.12 -4.33
C VAL A 80 -0.53 -5.65 -3.95
N LEU A 81 -1.69 -5.04 -3.85
CA LEU A 81 -1.83 -3.63 -3.46
C LEU A 81 -2.45 -3.52 -2.06
N LYS A 82 -1.70 -3.00 -1.08
CA LYS A 82 -2.31 -2.52 0.16
C LYS A 82 -2.89 -1.13 -0.11
N LEU A 83 -4.22 -1.02 -0.10
CA LEU A 83 -4.95 0.21 -0.40
C LEU A 83 -4.63 1.35 0.56
N GLY A 84 -4.57 2.54 -0.01
CA GLY A 84 -4.28 3.76 0.72
C GLY A 84 -5.38 4.14 1.70
N HIS A 85 -4.97 4.76 2.80
CA HIS A 85 -5.83 5.41 3.78
C HIS A 85 -7.03 4.55 4.19
N HIS A 86 -6.79 3.25 4.41
CA HIS A 86 -7.80 2.26 4.83
C HIS A 86 -9.02 2.13 3.90
N GLY A 87 -8.86 2.48 2.63
CA GLY A 87 -9.97 2.54 1.65
C GLY A 87 -10.76 3.84 1.72
N SER A 88 -10.12 4.96 2.08
CA SER A 88 -10.71 6.29 1.97
C SER A 88 -10.93 6.68 0.51
N LYS A 89 -12.03 7.38 0.22
CA LYS A 89 -12.33 7.92 -1.11
C LYS A 89 -11.30 8.94 -1.62
N THR A 90 -10.48 9.49 -0.73
CA THR A 90 -9.40 10.42 -1.09
C THR A 90 -8.19 9.72 -1.70
N SER A 91 -8.14 8.39 -1.63
CA SER A 91 -7.07 7.52 -2.16
C SER A 91 -7.64 6.51 -3.15
N SER A 92 -6.77 5.68 -3.71
CA SER A 92 -7.11 4.59 -4.63
C SER A 92 -7.91 5.08 -5.83
N CYS A 93 -7.37 6.11 -6.51
CA CYS A 93 -8.02 6.70 -7.68
C CYS A 93 -8.03 5.72 -8.87
N LEU A 94 -8.99 5.91 -9.76
CA LEU A 94 -9.22 4.99 -10.88
C LEU A 94 -7.96 4.83 -11.75
N GLU A 95 -7.28 5.94 -12.06
CA GLU A 95 -6.07 5.95 -12.88
C GLU A 95 -4.93 5.14 -12.25
N PHE A 96 -4.81 5.20 -10.92
CA PHE A 96 -3.80 4.44 -10.18
C PHE A 96 -4.10 2.94 -10.21
N LEU A 97 -5.34 2.56 -9.92
CA LEU A 97 -5.78 1.16 -9.96
C LEU A 97 -5.65 0.55 -11.36
N GLN A 98 -5.99 1.32 -12.40
CA GLN A 98 -5.85 0.90 -13.80
C GLN A 98 -4.39 0.73 -14.23
N ALA A 99 -3.48 1.55 -13.73
CA ALA A 99 -2.06 1.43 -14.04
C ALA A 99 -1.42 0.22 -13.36
N LEU A 100 -1.77 -0.02 -12.09
CA LEU A 100 -1.17 -1.10 -11.30
C LEU A 100 -1.72 -2.48 -11.62
N THR A 101 -2.98 -2.61 -12.04
CA THR A 101 -3.66 -3.87 -12.34
C THR A 101 -3.41 -5.00 -11.32
N PRO A 102 -3.61 -4.77 -10.01
CA PRO A 102 -3.25 -5.74 -8.99
C PRO A 102 -4.10 -7.02 -9.10
N GLU A 103 -3.48 -8.17 -8.83
CA GLU A 103 -4.20 -9.44 -8.70
C GLU A 103 -5.12 -9.46 -7.48
N VAL A 104 -4.74 -8.74 -6.43
CA VAL A 104 -5.54 -8.58 -5.21
C VAL A 104 -5.24 -7.27 -4.51
N ALA A 105 -6.28 -6.63 -4.01
CA ALA A 105 -6.17 -5.47 -3.12
C ALA A 105 -6.42 -5.87 -1.65
N ILE A 106 -5.66 -5.31 -0.72
CA ILE A 106 -5.82 -5.53 0.71
C ILE A 106 -6.26 -4.22 1.37
N ILE A 107 -7.39 -4.26 2.05
CA ILE A 107 -7.95 -3.14 2.80
C ILE A 107 -7.74 -3.42 4.29
N SER A 108 -6.74 -2.78 4.88
CA SER A 108 -6.48 -2.88 6.31
C SER A 108 -7.32 -1.84 7.04
N VAL A 109 -8.37 -2.28 7.71
CA VAL A 109 -9.34 -1.42 8.39
C VAL A 109 -9.88 -2.13 9.63
N GLY A 110 -10.18 -1.37 10.68
CA GLY A 110 -10.72 -1.93 11.93
C GLY A 110 -12.21 -2.24 11.84
N GLU A 111 -12.66 -3.35 12.42
CA GLU A 111 -14.08 -3.76 12.49
C GLU A 111 -15.02 -2.66 13.03
N LYS A 112 -14.53 -1.85 13.96
CA LYS A 112 -15.31 -0.78 14.61
C LYS A 112 -14.78 0.61 14.28
N ASN A 113 -14.26 0.79 13.03
CA ASN A 113 -13.77 2.11 12.66
C ASN A 113 -14.92 3.14 12.61
N THR A 114 -14.63 4.35 13.04
CA THR A 114 -15.60 5.45 13.10
C THR A 114 -15.55 6.37 11.89
N TYR A 115 -14.61 6.12 10.96
CA TYR A 115 -14.39 6.94 9.77
C TYR A 115 -15.24 6.52 8.57
N GLY A 116 -15.96 5.40 8.67
CA GLY A 116 -16.77 4.86 7.58
C GLY A 116 -15.92 4.29 6.43
N HIS A 117 -14.72 3.79 6.75
CA HIS A 117 -13.86 3.11 5.78
C HIS A 117 -14.10 1.59 5.78
N PRO A 118 -13.91 0.92 4.63
CA PRO A 118 -13.69 1.51 3.31
C PRO A 118 -14.95 2.23 2.81
N ASN A 119 -14.77 3.33 2.07
CA ASN A 119 -15.90 4.03 1.45
C ASN A 119 -16.44 3.24 0.25
N ASP A 120 -17.73 3.30 0.02
CA ASP A 120 -18.40 2.58 -1.08
C ASP A 120 -17.82 2.93 -2.45
N GLU A 121 -17.46 4.19 -2.68
CA GLU A 121 -16.85 4.63 -3.94
C GLU A 121 -15.52 3.92 -4.25
N VAL A 122 -14.77 3.48 -3.23
CA VAL A 122 -13.53 2.72 -3.43
C VAL A 122 -13.84 1.29 -3.81
N LEU A 123 -14.82 0.67 -3.16
CA LEU A 123 -15.27 -0.68 -3.48
C LEU A 123 -15.84 -0.74 -4.90
N GLU A 124 -16.67 0.23 -5.29
CA GLU A 124 -17.21 0.36 -6.64
C GLU A 124 -16.10 0.50 -7.70
N ARG A 125 -15.01 1.24 -7.42
CA ARG A 125 -13.86 1.32 -8.33
C ARG A 125 -13.19 -0.04 -8.51
N LEU A 126 -12.94 -0.78 -7.42
CA LEU A 126 -12.35 -2.12 -7.46
C LEU A 126 -13.24 -3.09 -8.25
N ASP A 127 -14.54 -3.11 -7.95
CA ASP A 127 -15.53 -3.96 -8.62
C ASP A 127 -15.61 -3.64 -10.12
N SER A 128 -15.62 -2.36 -10.50
CA SER A 128 -15.66 -1.92 -11.89
C SER A 128 -14.44 -2.36 -12.71
N LEU A 129 -13.30 -2.53 -12.06
CA LEU A 129 -12.05 -3.00 -12.66
C LEU A 129 -11.86 -4.52 -12.53
N GLY A 130 -12.78 -5.22 -11.84
CA GLY A 130 -12.66 -6.65 -11.56
C GLY A 130 -11.48 -7.00 -10.66
N ILE A 131 -11.04 -6.05 -9.81
CA ILE A 131 -9.94 -6.27 -8.85
C ILE A 131 -10.51 -6.92 -7.60
N PRO A 132 -10.15 -8.19 -7.30
CA PRO A 132 -10.57 -8.84 -6.06
C PRO A 132 -9.92 -8.15 -4.86
N TYR A 133 -10.64 -8.09 -3.73
CA TYR A 133 -10.10 -7.46 -2.53
C TYR A 133 -10.41 -8.26 -1.26
N ARG A 134 -9.60 -8.05 -0.23
CA ARG A 134 -9.71 -8.62 1.11
C ARG A 134 -9.79 -7.52 2.14
N ARG A 135 -10.64 -7.72 3.15
CA ARG A 135 -10.92 -6.70 4.18
C ARG A 135 -10.64 -7.27 5.57
N THR A 136 -9.76 -6.61 6.33
CA THR A 136 -9.41 -7.07 7.69
C THR A 136 -10.53 -6.89 8.72
N ASP A 137 -11.50 -6.00 8.48
CA ASP A 137 -12.68 -5.82 9.33
C ASP A 137 -13.70 -6.96 9.20
N LEU A 138 -13.69 -7.69 8.09
CA LEU A 138 -14.59 -8.82 7.83
C LEU A 138 -13.91 -10.18 7.99
N GLU A 139 -12.64 -10.28 7.63
CA GLU A 139 -11.90 -11.53 7.51
C GLU A 139 -10.82 -11.69 8.60
N GLY A 140 -10.57 -10.64 9.39
CA GLY A 140 -9.50 -10.64 10.38
C GLY A 140 -8.12 -10.46 9.75
N SER A 141 -7.15 -11.32 10.10
CA SER A 141 -5.79 -11.21 9.57
C SER A 141 -5.68 -11.80 8.17
N VAL A 142 -5.07 -11.06 7.26
CA VAL A 142 -4.69 -11.56 5.93
C VAL A 142 -3.22 -12.00 5.97
N THR A 143 -2.96 -13.25 5.66
CA THR A 143 -1.61 -13.84 5.64
C THR A 143 -1.27 -14.31 4.23
N TYR A 144 -0.12 -13.90 3.73
CA TYR A 144 0.45 -14.43 2.50
C TYR A 144 1.55 -15.43 2.85
N SER A 145 1.43 -16.65 2.33
CA SER A 145 2.42 -17.70 2.49
C SER A 145 2.90 -18.18 1.14
N SER A 146 4.20 -18.28 0.97
CA SER A 146 4.81 -18.83 -0.24
C SER A 146 5.90 -19.83 0.13
N ASN A 147 5.99 -20.90 -0.67
CA ASN A 147 7.12 -21.81 -0.66
C ASN A 147 7.62 -22.00 -2.11
N ILE A 148 8.65 -22.80 -2.31
CA ILE A 148 9.30 -23.00 -3.62
C ILE A 148 8.30 -23.48 -4.71
N LEU A 149 7.19 -24.08 -4.32
CA LEU A 149 6.23 -24.69 -5.25
C LEU A 149 4.86 -24.03 -5.28
N PHE A 150 4.45 -23.35 -4.20
CA PHE A 150 3.11 -22.78 -4.06
C PHE A 150 3.13 -21.48 -3.28
N SER A 151 2.27 -20.55 -3.70
CA SER A 151 1.95 -19.34 -2.95
C SER A 151 0.44 -19.23 -2.75
N SER A 152 0.01 -18.78 -1.58
CA SER A 152 -1.41 -18.59 -1.28
C SER A 152 -1.63 -17.53 -0.23
N PHE A 153 -2.80 -16.90 -0.29
CA PHE A 153 -3.34 -16.11 0.82
C PHE A 153 -4.17 -17.03 1.73
N SER A 154 -4.10 -16.79 3.04
CA SER A 154 -5.02 -17.36 4.04
C SER A 154 -5.68 -16.25 4.84
N PHE A 155 -6.89 -16.51 5.33
CA PHE A 155 -7.80 -15.57 5.96
C PHE A 155 -8.32 -16.14 7.27
#